data_8aff2e9388f3516166a78d8d90185e7f
#
_entry.id   8aff2e9388f3516166a78d8d90185e7f
#
_cell.length_a   1.000
_cell.length_b   1.000
_cell.length_c   1.000
_cell.angle_alpha   90.00
_cell.angle_beta   90.00
_cell.angle_gamma   90.00
#
_symmetry.space_group_name_H-M   'P 1'
#
loop_
_entity.id
_entity.type
_entity.pdbx_description
1 polymer ?
#
loop_
_entity_poly.entity_id
_entity_poly.type
_entity_poly.pdbx_seq_one_letter_code
_entity_poly.pdbx_strand_id
1 'polypeptide(L)'
;MTFRQHLKLEGYQRFVSTTDASEALAMAKRERPDVLLLDVHMPRISGLDILRVMGLDPVLQHIPVLILTAATDPAIRKSALDLGASDFLTKPIDPNELLPRVRNAITLKTHYDMLANEAARLEQQVERRTRQLESTRQQLILSLARAAEHRDNDTGNHVIRVGRYTAIIAAAMGYPPQKLSMLEQAAQLHDVGKIGIPDSILFKPGKLDPDQYDMMKRHCARSLNRSRKRIGKS
;
A
#
# COMPACT_ATOMS: atom_id res chain seq x y z
N MET A 1 -47.57 11.53 6.25
CA MET A 1 -46.19 11.76 6.76
C MET A 1 -45.22 11.37 5.67
N THR A 2 -44.20 12.20 5.33
CA THR A 2 -43.23 11.87 4.28
C THR A 2 -42.18 10.95 4.85
N PHE A 3 -41.58 10.07 4.01
CA PHE A 3 -40.48 9.18 4.43
C PHE A 3 -39.30 9.94 5.06
N ARG A 4 -39.04 11.18 4.64
CA ARG A 4 -38.07 12.10 5.29
C ARG A 4 -38.39 12.37 6.76
N GLN A 5 -39.68 12.45 7.12
CA GLN A 5 -40.07 12.65 8.52
C GLN A 5 -39.81 11.41 9.36
N HIS A 6 -40.07 10.20 8.82
CA HIS A 6 -39.77 8.95 9.53
C HIS A 6 -38.27 8.80 9.80
N LEU A 7 -37.44 9.06 8.78
CA LEU A 7 -35.99 9.01 8.96
C LEU A 7 -35.47 10.03 9.98
N LYS A 8 -36.06 11.25 10.04
CA LYS A 8 -35.71 12.23 11.06
C LYS A 8 -36.04 11.78 12.50
N LEU A 9 -37.16 11.09 12.69
CA LEU A 9 -37.52 10.53 13.99
C LEU A 9 -36.56 9.46 14.48
N GLU A 10 -35.93 8.72 13.55
CA GLU A 10 -34.90 7.73 13.84
C GLU A 10 -33.47 8.31 13.99
N GLY A 11 -33.37 9.66 14.02
CA GLY A 11 -32.09 10.33 14.29
C GLY A 11 -31.25 10.71 13.08
N TYR A 12 -31.69 10.42 11.85
CA TYR A 12 -31.02 10.90 10.65
C TYR A 12 -31.23 12.40 10.47
N GLN A 13 -30.14 13.17 10.32
CA GLN A 13 -30.23 14.64 10.39
C GLN A 13 -29.97 15.31 9.03
N ARG A 14 -29.06 14.77 8.21
CA ARG A 14 -28.64 15.40 6.96
C ARG A 14 -29.34 14.76 5.77
N PHE A 15 -30.11 15.55 5.04
CA PHE A 15 -30.84 15.11 3.86
C PHE A 15 -30.56 16.07 2.71
N VAL A 16 -30.20 15.51 1.59
CA VAL A 16 -30.09 16.24 0.32
C VAL A 16 -31.03 15.58 -0.68
N SER A 17 -31.69 16.35 -1.49
CA SER A 17 -32.61 15.84 -2.54
C SER A 17 -32.61 16.74 -3.75
N THR A 18 -32.73 16.11 -4.92
CA THR A 18 -32.98 16.81 -6.18
C THR A 18 -34.13 16.14 -6.91
N THR A 19 -34.85 16.90 -7.71
CA THR A 19 -35.84 16.41 -8.67
C THR A 19 -35.29 16.38 -10.11
N ASP A 20 -34.08 16.92 -10.30
CA ASP A 20 -33.39 16.87 -11.58
C ASP A 20 -32.40 15.70 -11.61
N ALA A 21 -32.71 14.69 -12.43
CA ALA A 21 -31.87 13.52 -12.60
C ALA A 21 -30.48 13.86 -13.14
N SER A 22 -30.32 14.95 -13.89
CA SER A 22 -29.03 15.37 -14.44
C SER A 22 -28.05 15.87 -13.39
N GLU A 23 -28.54 16.37 -12.26
CA GLU A 23 -27.73 16.84 -11.14
C GLU A 23 -27.36 15.74 -10.14
N ALA A 24 -28.05 14.60 -10.20
CA ALA A 24 -27.95 13.55 -9.18
C ALA A 24 -26.52 13.05 -8.96
N LEU A 25 -25.77 12.79 -10.04
CA LEU A 25 -24.38 12.31 -9.95
C LEU A 25 -23.43 13.39 -9.39
N ALA A 26 -23.57 14.64 -9.85
CA ALA A 26 -22.76 15.74 -9.35
C ALA A 26 -23.02 16.01 -7.86
N MET A 27 -24.29 15.94 -7.46
CA MET A 27 -24.69 16.05 -6.06
C MET A 27 -24.15 14.90 -5.21
N ALA A 28 -24.26 13.66 -5.67
CA ALA A 28 -23.75 12.49 -4.97
C ALA A 28 -22.22 12.58 -4.76
N LYS A 29 -21.47 13.06 -5.77
CA LYS A 29 -20.01 13.29 -5.66
C LYS A 29 -19.66 14.36 -4.62
N ARG A 30 -20.42 15.47 -4.61
CA ARG A 30 -20.19 16.60 -3.70
C ARG A 30 -20.53 16.24 -2.27
N GLU A 31 -21.71 15.67 -2.07
CA GLU A 31 -22.28 15.45 -0.74
C GLU A 31 -21.83 14.14 -0.08
N ARG A 32 -21.38 13.15 -0.89
CA ARG A 32 -20.94 11.82 -0.46
C ARG A 32 -21.89 11.19 0.56
N PRO A 33 -23.15 10.94 0.20
CA PRO A 33 -24.14 10.43 1.13
C PRO A 33 -23.82 9.02 1.61
N ASP A 34 -24.25 8.68 2.84
CA ASP A 34 -24.11 7.35 3.41
C ASP A 34 -25.06 6.34 2.77
N VAL A 35 -26.14 6.82 2.17
CA VAL A 35 -27.10 6.02 1.39
C VAL A 35 -27.82 6.92 0.39
N LEU A 36 -28.08 6.40 -0.80
CA LEU A 36 -28.86 7.05 -1.84
C LEU A 36 -30.20 6.31 -2.06
N LEU A 37 -31.32 7.03 -1.95
CA LEU A 37 -32.63 6.56 -2.39
C LEU A 37 -32.86 7.09 -3.81
N LEU A 38 -33.02 6.20 -4.78
CA LEU A 38 -33.05 6.53 -6.19
C LEU A 38 -34.33 6.00 -6.85
N ASP A 39 -35.14 6.90 -7.38
CA ASP A 39 -36.31 6.51 -8.15
C ASP A 39 -35.89 5.96 -9.52
N VAL A 40 -36.50 4.86 -9.95
CA VAL A 40 -36.27 4.32 -11.30
C VAL A 40 -36.93 5.18 -12.35
N HIS A 41 -38.17 5.61 -12.09
CA HIS A 41 -38.98 6.31 -13.07
C HIS A 41 -38.82 7.82 -12.96
N MET A 42 -37.82 8.37 -13.63
CA MET A 42 -37.59 9.80 -13.72
C MET A 42 -37.64 10.28 -15.18
N PRO A 43 -38.06 11.53 -15.42
CA PRO A 43 -38.04 12.09 -16.77
C PRO A 43 -36.61 12.16 -17.33
N ARG A 44 -36.46 11.84 -18.63
CA ARG A 44 -35.21 11.95 -19.40
C ARG A 44 -34.10 10.95 -19.04
N ILE A 45 -33.79 10.71 -17.77
CA ILE A 45 -32.74 9.82 -17.32
C ILE A 45 -33.34 8.84 -16.31
N SER A 46 -33.21 7.55 -16.57
CA SER A 46 -33.67 6.52 -15.64
C SER A 46 -32.75 6.39 -14.42
N GLY A 47 -33.32 6.02 -13.27
CA GLY A 47 -32.49 5.66 -12.10
C GLY A 47 -31.51 4.53 -12.37
N LEU A 48 -31.83 3.59 -13.28
CA LEU A 48 -30.92 2.52 -13.69
C LEU A 48 -29.70 3.06 -14.48
N ASP A 49 -29.89 4.14 -15.26
CA ASP A 49 -28.77 4.78 -15.97
C ASP A 49 -27.82 5.47 -14.99
N ILE A 50 -28.37 6.15 -13.98
CA ILE A 50 -27.59 6.75 -12.88
C ILE A 50 -26.83 5.66 -12.14
N LEU A 51 -27.49 4.57 -11.77
CA LEU A 51 -26.88 3.45 -11.06
C LEU A 51 -25.72 2.84 -11.83
N ARG A 52 -25.89 2.65 -13.15
CA ARG A 52 -24.82 2.16 -14.05
C ARG A 52 -23.60 3.07 -14.03
N VAL A 53 -23.78 4.37 -14.11
CA VAL A 53 -22.70 5.36 -14.08
C VAL A 53 -22.02 5.37 -12.70
N MET A 54 -22.80 5.27 -11.61
CA MET A 54 -22.24 5.16 -10.25
C MET A 54 -21.35 3.94 -10.08
N GLY A 55 -21.74 2.79 -10.63
CA GLY A 55 -20.94 1.56 -10.55
C GLY A 55 -19.59 1.64 -11.28
N LEU A 56 -19.45 2.53 -12.26
CA LEU A 56 -18.19 2.78 -12.98
C LEU A 56 -17.31 3.88 -12.35
N ASP A 57 -17.86 4.64 -11.42
CA ASP A 57 -17.14 5.76 -10.77
C ASP A 57 -16.48 5.33 -9.49
N PRO A 58 -15.14 5.45 -9.34
CA PRO A 58 -14.41 4.99 -8.14
C PRO A 58 -14.88 5.64 -6.83
N VAL A 59 -15.47 6.82 -6.88
CA VAL A 59 -15.96 7.54 -5.69
C VAL A 59 -17.38 7.10 -5.34
N LEU A 60 -18.23 6.89 -6.36
CA LEU A 60 -19.66 6.62 -6.19
C LEU A 60 -20.00 5.15 -6.02
N GLN A 61 -19.19 4.23 -6.54
CA GLN A 61 -19.47 2.78 -6.55
C GLN A 61 -19.66 2.17 -5.15
N HIS A 62 -19.17 2.86 -4.11
CA HIS A 62 -19.27 2.39 -2.72
C HIS A 62 -20.41 3.05 -1.94
N ILE A 63 -21.20 3.91 -2.58
CA ILE A 63 -22.41 4.49 -1.98
C ILE A 63 -23.55 3.49 -2.15
N PRO A 64 -24.13 2.96 -1.07
CA PRO A 64 -25.27 2.07 -1.16
C PRO A 64 -26.47 2.77 -1.81
N VAL A 65 -27.10 2.11 -2.79
CA VAL A 65 -28.25 2.64 -3.49
C VAL A 65 -29.48 1.77 -3.21
N LEU A 66 -30.52 2.38 -2.65
CA LEU A 66 -31.83 1.77 -2.50
C LEU A 66 -32.73 2.27 -3.63
N ILE A 67 -33.15 1.37 -4.49
CA ILE A 67 -33.98 1.69 -5.65
C ILE A 67 -35.45 1.78 -5.23
N LEU A 68 -36.12 2.86 -5.64
CA LEU A 68 -37.57 3.05 -5.47
C LEU A 68 -38.28 2.63 -6.76
N THR A 69 -39.14 1.62 -6.70
CA THR A 69 -39.84 1.06 -7.87
C THR A 69 -41.33 0.84 -7.63
N ALA A 70 -42.15 0.81 -8.66
CA ALA A 70 -43.50 0.33 -8.55
C ALA A 70 -43.56 -1.20 -8.35
N ALA A 71 -44.57 -1.70 -7.68
CA ALA A 71 -44.69 -3.08 -7.21
C ALA A 71 -44.59 -4.17 -8.28
N THR A 72 -44.76 -3.84 -9.56
CA THR A 72 -45.21 -4.78 -10.60
C THR A 72 -44.14 -5.23 -11.61
N ASP A 73 -42.86 -4.82 -11.47
CA ASP A 73 -41.86 -5.18 -12.48
C ASP A 73 -40.66 -5.96 -11.92
N PRO A 74 -40.71 -7.32 -11.95
CA PRO A 74 -39.59 -8.16 -11.54
C PRO A 74 -38.33 -7.95 -12.37
N ALA A 75 -38.46 -7.55 -13.65
CA ALA A 75 -37.31 -7.34 -14.53
C ALA A 75 -36.50 -6.09 -14.12
N ILE A 76 -37.17 -5.04 -13.71
CA ILE A 76 -36.52 -3.81 -13.18
C ILE A 76 -35.75 -4.13 -11.89
N ARG A 77 -36.34 -4.92 -10.99
CA ARG A 77 -35.67 -5.32 -9.74
C ARG A 77 -34.38 -6.10 -10.01
N LYS A 78 -34.48 -7.10 -10.89
CA LYS A 78 -33.32 -7.90 -11.31
C LYS A 78 -32.24 -7.00 -11.92
N SER A 79 -32.60 -6.13 -12.88
CA SER A 79 -31.68 -5.22 -13.53
C SER A 79 -31.01 -4.27 -12.53
N ALA A 80 -31.74 -3.76 -11.55
CA ALA A 80 -31.16 -2.90 -10.51
C ALA A 80 -30.11 -3.64 -9.65
N LEU A 81 -30.41 -4.86 -9.23
CA LEU A 81 -29.47 -5.68 -8.45
C LEU A 81 -28.24 -6.06 -9.30
N ASP A 82 -28.43 -6.44 -10.56
CA ASP A 82 -27.34 -6.75 -11.50
C ASP A 82 -26.43 -5.52 -11.77
N LEU A 83 -26.98 -4.30 -11.66
CA LEU A 83 -26.24 -3.05 -11.76
C LEU A 83 -25.61 -2.57 -10.44
N GLY A 84 -25.77 -3.33 -9.36
CA GLY A 84 -25.13 -3.04 -8.07
C GLY A 84 -25.98 -2.25 -7.08
N ALA A 85 -27.31 -2.18 -7.26
CA ALA A 85 -28.19 -1.66 -6.21
C ALA A 85 -28.06 -2.53 -4.94
N SER A 86 -28.00 -1.90 -3.79
CA SER A 86 -27.91 -2.59 -2.49
C SER A 86 -29.21 -3.26 -2.11
N ASP A 87 -30.34 -2.64 -2.47
CA ASP A 87 -31.68 -3.19 -2.22
C ASP A 87 -32.73 -2.35 -3.00
N PHE A 88 -34.01 -2.71 -2.89
CA PHE A 88 -35.11 -1.96 -3.47
C PHE A 88 -36.26 -1.76 -2.47
N LEU A 89 -37.08 -0.75 -2.71
CA LEU A 89 -38.30 -0.44 -1.98
C LEU A 89 -39.45 -0.25 -2.94
N THR A 90 -40.58 -0.83 -2.60
CA THR A 90 -41.79 -0.78 -3.43
C THR A 90 -42.62 0.44 -3.07
N LYS A 91 -43.10 1.18 -4.07
CA LYS A 91 -44.06 2.26 -3.88
C LYS A 91 -45.50 1.72 -3.78
N PRO A 92 -46.32 2.21 -2.85
CA PRO A 92 -46.04 3.23 -1.84
C PRO A 92 -45.08 2.74 -0.76
N ILE A 93 -44.12 3.58 -0.34
CA ILE A 93 -43.07 3.21 0.58
C ILE A 93 -43.64 3.01 1.99
N ASP A 94 -43.51 1.78 2.53
CA ASP A 94 -43.83 1.48 3.90
C ASP A 94 -42.64 1.89 4.82
N PRO A 95 -42.89 2.71 5.85
CA PRO A 95 -41.85 3.05 6.83
C PRO A 95 -41.23 1.86 7.53
N ASN A 96 -42.00 0.78 7.74
CA ASN A 96 -41.52 -0.45 8.38
C ASN A 96 -40.53 -1.22 7.49
N GLU A 97 -40.57 -1.03 6.16
CA GLU A 97 -39.58 -1.57 5.24
C GLU A 97 -38.39 -0.59 5.03
N LEU A 98 -38.66 0.72 4.95
CA LEU A 98 -37.66 1.73 4.70
C LEU A 98 -36.57 1.75 5.77
N LEU A 99 -36.96 1.81 7.05
CA LEU A 99 -36.03 2.01 8.14
C LEU A 99 -35.01 0.87 8.28
N PRO A 100 -35.40 -0.43 8.27
CA PRO A 100 -34.40 -1.51 8.31
C PRO A 100 -33.46 -1.51 7.10
N ARG A 101 -33.94 -1.23 5.88
CA ARG A 101 -33.15 -1.22 4.67
C ARG A 101 -32.13 -0.09 4.66
N VAL A 102 -32.54 1.12 5.08
CA VAL A 102 -31.62 2.26 5.24
C VAL A 102 -30.57 1.95 6.30
N ARG A 103 -30.97 1.36 7.44
CA ARG A 103 -30.02 0.98 8.50
C ARG A 103 -28.99 -0.04 7.99
N ASN A 104 -29.43 -1.08 7.28
CA ASN A 104 -28.57 -2.10 6.72
C ASN A 104 -27.61 -1.50 5.68
N ALA A 105 -28.09 -0.63 4.81
CA ALA A 105 -27.29 0.05 3.81
C ALA A 105 -26.20 0.93 4.46
N ILE A 106 -26.54 1.72 5.48
CA ILE A 106 -25.57 2.54 6.21
C ILE A 106 -24.55 1.67 6.97
N THR A 107 -25.00 0.58 7.59
CA THR A 107 -24.09 -0.36 8.26
C THR A 107 -23.09 -0.95 7.27
N LEU A 108 -23.53 -1.38 6.10
CA LEU A 108 -22.66 -1.87 5.03
C LEU A 108 -21.64 -0.80 4.60
N LYS A 109 -22.10 0.43 4.37
CA LYS A 109 -21.22 1.57 4.03
C LYS A 109 -20.18 1.83 5.12
N THR A 110 -20.58 1.83 6.38
CA THR A 110 -19.68 2.04 7.52
C THR A 110 -18.59 0.96 7.56
N HIS A 111 -18.95 -0.31 7.39
CA HIS A 111 -17.97 -1.41 7.34
C HIS A 111 -17.02 -1.26 6.16
N TYR A 112 -17.53 -0.87 5.00
CA TYR A 112 -16.70 -0.65 3.81
C TYR A 112 -15.68 0.46 4.03
N ASP A 113 -16.13 1.60 4.58
CA ASP A 113 -15.25 2.74 4.88
C ASP A 113 -14.21 2.38 5.96
N MET A 114 -14.59 1.62 6.97
CA MET A 114 -13.64 1.12 7.98
C MET A 114 -12.56 0.23 7.36
N LEU A 115 -12.95 -0.71 6.49
CA LEU A 115 -12.00 -1.59 5.81
C LEU A 115 -11.07 -0.82 4.85
N ALA A 116 -11.60 0.13 4.10
CA ALA A 116 -10.81 0.97 3.20
C ALA A 116 -9.78 1.82 3.99
N ASN A 117 -10.20 2.43 5.09
CA ASN A 117 -9.32 3.22 5.95
C ASN A 117 -8.24 2.34 6.61
N GLU A 118 -8.59 1.14 7.06
CA GLU A 118 -7.61 0.21 7.67
C GLU A 118 -6.62 -0.30 6.63
N ALA A 119 -7.05 -0.61 5.41
CA ALA A 119 -6.16 -0.99 4.31
C ALA A 119 -5.14 0.12 4.01
N ALA A 120 -5.61 1.37 3.85
CA ALA A 120 -4.73 2.52 3.63
C ALA A 120 -3.74 2.73 4.79
N ARG A 121 -4.19 2.55 6.03
CA ARG A 121 -3.33 2.64 7.22
C ARG A 121 -2.25 1.57 7.24
N LEU A 122 -2.61 0.32 6.89
CA LEU A 122 -1.67 -0.79 6.83
C LEU A 122 -0.64 -0.60 5.71
N GLU A 123 -1.04 -0.12 4.54
CA GLU A 123 -0.12 0.20 3.44
C GLU A 123 0.91 1.25 3.87
N GLN A 124 0.48 2.34 4.50
CA GLN A 124 1.39 3.35 5.03
C GLN A 124 2.35 2.78 6.09
N GLN A 125 1.85 1.88 6.95
CA GLN A 125 2.67 1.25 7.97
C GLN A 125 3.71 0.33 7.36
N VAL A 126 3.36 -0.47 6.36
CA VAL A 126 4.29 -1.33 5.61
C VAL A 126 5.37 -0.48 4.96
N GLU A 127 5.01 0.58 4.24
CA GLU A 127 5.97 1.47 3.60
C GLU A 127 6.95 2.10 4.62
N ARG A 128 6.42 2.61 5.73
CA ARG A 128 7.26 3.18 6.81
C ARG A 128 8.22 2.13 7.39
N ARG A 129 7.74 0.91 7.64
CA ARG A 129 8.57 -0.17 8.17
C ARG A 129 9.64 -0.61 7.20
N THR A 130 9.32 -0.70 5.91
CA THR A 130 10.28 -1.03 4.85
C THR A 130 11.40 -0.01 4.79
N ARG A 131 11.06 1.29 4.76
CA ARG A 131 12.07 2.37 4.79
C ARG A 131 12.95 2.32 6.05
N GLN A 132 12.35 2.04 7.21
CA GLN A 132 13.10 1.91 8.47
C GLN A 132 14.08 0.73 8.44
N LEU A 133 13.64 -0.42 7.93
CA LEU A 133 14.49 -1.61 7.79
C LEU A 133 15.66 -1.36 6.83
N GLU A 134 15.41 -0.70 5.69
CA GLU A 134 16.46 -0.35 4.72
C GLU A 134 17.49 0.59 5.35
N SER A 135 17.03 1.64 6.05
CA SER A 135 17.92 2.57 6.75
C SER A 135 18.76 1.87 7.83
N THR A 136 18.12 1.03 8.67
CA THR A 136 18.83 0.27 9.70
C THR A 136 19.84 -0.70 9.11
N ARG A 137 19.46 -1.39 8.02
CA ARG A 137 20.38 -2.27 7.28
C ARG A 137 21.60 -1.52 6.79
N GLN A 138 21.41 -0.34 6.19
CA GLN A 138 22.49 0.49 5.67
C GLN A 138 23.40 0.96 6.81
N GLN A 139 22.84 1.39 7.94
CA GLN A 139 23.61 1.80 9.12
C GLN A 139 24.44 0.63 9.67
N LEU A 140 23.89 -0.57 9.75
CA LEU A 140 24.63 -1.76 10.20
C LEU A 140 25.77 -2.10 9.25
N ILE A 141 25.56 -2.04 7.93
CA ILE A 141 26.61 -2.27 6.93
C ILE A 141 27.75 -1.29 7.12
N LEU A 142 27.45 0.00 7.22
CA LEU A 142 28.47 1.04 7.42
C LEU A 142 29.19 0.91 8.77
N SER A 143 28.48 0.53 9.85
CA SER A 143 29.10 0.32 11.16
C SER A 143 30.07 -0.87 11.15
N LEU A 144 29.68 -1.99 10.52
CA LEU A 144 30.55 -3.17 10.36
C LEU A 144 31.78 -2.84 9.48
N ALA A 145 31.56 -2.14 8.39
CA ALA A 145 32.62 -1.73 7.49
C ALA A 145 33.64 -0.82 8.18
N ARG A 146 33.17 0.21 8.91
CA ARG A 146 34.04 1.11 9.71
C ARG A 146 34.78 0.35 10.84
N ALA A 147 34.13 -0.61 11.50
CA ALA A 147 34.77 -1.39 12.53
C ALA A 147 35.92 -2.26 11.94
N ALA A 148 35.78 -2.73 10.70
CA ALA A 148 36.85 -3.44 10.00
C ALA A 148 38.00 -2.50 9.61
N GLU A 149 37.72 -1.29 9.13
CA GLU A 149 38.73 -0.27 8.77
C GLU A 149 39.50 0.23 10.00
N HIS A 150 38.86 0.40 11.16
CA HIS A 150 39.56 0.83 12.38
C HIS A 150 40.71 -0.09 12.80
N ARG A 151 40.71 -1.34 12.35
CA ARG A 151 41.83 -2.26 12.55
C ARG A 151 42.98 -2.06 11.57
N ASP A 152 42.75 -1.36 10.44
CA ASP A 152 43.72 -1.23 9.33
C ASP A 152 44.31 0.20 9.20
N ASN A 153 44.13 1.06 10.22
CA ASN A 153 44.55 2.48 10.25
C ASN A 153 44.05 3.35 9.09
N ASP A 154 42.98 2.94 8.39
CA ASP A 154 42.39 3.73 7.31
C ASP A 154 41.28 4.66 7.84
N THR A 155 41.09 5.80 7.18
CA THR A 155 40.08 6.77 7.58
C THR A 155 38.70 6.28 7.17
N GLY A 156 37.71 6.23 8.10
CA GLY A 156 36.35 5.70 7.91
C GLY A 156 35.55 6.24 6.73
N ASN A 157 36.15 7.04 5.86
CA ASN A 157 35.61 7.50 4.58
C ASN A 157 36.03 6.67 3.35
N HIS A 158 37.00 5.77 3.51
CA HIS A 158 37.47 4.90 2.40
C HIS A 158 36.35 3.98 1.93
N VAL A 159 35.69 3.28 2.82
CA VAL A 159 34.59 2.36 2.55
C VAL A 159 33.48 3.04 1.73
N ILE A 160 33.10 4.27 2.11
CA ILE A 160 32.05 5.03 1.41
C ILE A 160 32.53 5.35 -0.02
N ARG A 161 33.79 5.75 -0.19
CA ARG A 161 34.34 6.07 -1.52
C ARG A 161 34.39 4.84 -2.41
N VAL A 162 34.89 3.70 -1.89
CA VAL A 162 34.96 2.44 -2.62
C VAL A 162 33.57 1.99 -3.09
N GLY A 163 32.57 2.05 -2.20
CA GLY A 163 31.19 1.75 -2.56
C GLY A 163 30.67 2.62 -3.69
N ARG A 164 30.82 3.94 -3.57
CA ARG A 164 30.37 4.91 -4.60
C ARG A 164 31.07 4.73 -5.94
N TYR A 165 32.40 4.54 -5.94
CA TYR A 165 33.15 4.30 -7.19
C TYR A 165 32.72 3.00 -7.86
N THR A 166 32.46 1.93 -7.08
CA THR A 166 31.94 0.67 -7.60
C THR A 166 30.58 0.88 -8.29
N ALA A 167 29.67 1.64 -7.67
CA ALA A 167 28.37 1.93 -8.28
C ALA A 167 28.50 2.75 -9.58
N ILE A 168 29.39 3.76 -9.62
CA ILE A 168 29.63 4.59 -10.81
C ILE A 168 30.19 3.72 -11.95
N ILE A 169 31.19 2.90 -11.66
CA ILE A 169 31.81 2.00 -12.65
C ILE A 169 30.78 0.99 -13.16
N ALA A 170 30.00 0.38 -12.26
CA ALA A 170 28.95 -0.58 -12.65
C ALA A 170 27.87 0.09 -13.52
N ALA A 171 27.48 1.32 -13.23
CA ALA A 171 26.54 2.07 -14.06
C ALA A 171 27.14 2.32 -15.47
N ALA A 172 28.39 2.71 -15.55
CA ALA A 172 29.08 2.90 -16.83
C ALA A 172 29.24 1.59 -17.63
N MET A 173 29.27 0.43 -16.95
CA MET A 173 29.28 -0.91 -17.55
C MET A 173 27.88 -1.41 -17.95
N GLY A 174 26.82 -0.60 -17.77
CA GLY A 174 25.46 -0.96 -18.16
C GLY A 174 24.71 -1.88 -17.18
N TYR A 175 25.15 -1.99 -15.94
CA TYR A 175 24.39 -2.75 -14.93
C TYR A 175 23.05 -2.06 -14.61
N PRO A 176 21.97 -2.84 -14.43
CA PRO A 176 20.66 -2.28 -14.14
C PRO A 176 20.64 -1.60 -12.75
N PRO A 177 19.83 -0.52 -12.57
CA PRO A 177 19.80 0.27 -11.34
C PRO A 177 19.64 -0.54 -10.05
N GLN A 178 18.85 -1.62 -10.10
CA GLN A 178 18.62 -2.50 -8.96
C GLN A 178 19.89 -3.21 -8.46
N LYS A 179 20.85 -3.45 -9.37
CA LYS A 179 22.14 -4.07 -9.02
C LYS A 179 23.16 -3.07 -8.50
N LEU A 180 23.05 -1.79 -8.85
CA LEU A 180 24.01 -0.76 -8.44
C LEU A 180 24.08 -0.62 -6.92
N SER A 181 22.94 -0.51 -6.26
CA SER A 181 22.85 -0.41 -4.79
C SER A 181 23.43 -1.65 -4.09
N MET A 182 23.18 -2.85 -4.65
CA MET A 182 23.75 -4.08 -4.11
C MET A 182 25.27 -4.14 -4.26
N LEU A 183 25.80 -3.71 -5.40
CA LEU A 183 27.24 -3.67 -5.66
C LEU A 183 27.93 -2.62 -4.77
N GLU A 184 27.32 -1.45 -4.58
CA GLU A 184 27.80 -0.44 -3.66
C GLU A 184 27.93 -0.97 -2.22
N GLN A 185 26.87 -1.62 -1.72
CA GLN A 185 26.86 -2.22 -0.38
C GLN A 185 27.87 -3.37 -0.25
N ALA A 186 28.00 -4.23 -1.27
CA ALA A 186 28.97 -5.31 -1.27
C ALA A 186 30.40 -4.79 -1.25
N ALA A 187 30.69 -3.73 -2.02
CA ALA A 187 32.00 -3.10 -2.06
C ALA A 187 32.36 -2.44 -0.72
N GLN A 188 31.39 -1.88 0.00
CA GLN A 188 31.63 -1.35 1.35
C GLN A 188 32.10 -2.43 2.36
N LEU A 189 31.77 -3.69 2.10
CA LEU A 189 32.10 -4.81 2.98
C LEU A 189 33.32 -5.62 2.50
N HIS A 190 34.06 -5.16 1.47
CA HIS A 190 35.14 -5.92 0.86
C HIS A 190 36.20 -6.37 1.88
N ASP A 191 36.50 -5.56 2.87
CA ASP A 191 37.53 -5.77 3.87
C ASP A 191 37.02 -6.29 5.23
N VAL A 192 35.71 -6.53 5.38
CA VAL A 192 35.12 -7.01 6.64
C VAL A 192 35.76 -8.32 7.16
N GLY A 193 36.27 -9.13 6.24
CA GLY A 193 36.98 -10.37 6.57
C GLY A 193 38.32 -10.19 7.30
N LYS A 194 38.91 -9.00 7.26
CA LYS A 194 40.14 -8.66 7.98
C LYS A 194 39.97 -8.71 9.51
N ILE A 195 38.73 -8.59 10.02
CA ILE A 195 38.42 -8.79 11.43
C ILE A 195 38.94 -10.15 11.96
N GLY A 196 38.99 -11.16 11.11
CA GLY A 196 39.46 -12.51 11.48
C GLY A 196 40.96 -12.76 11.22
N ILE A 197 41.73 -11.77 10.80
CA ILE A 197 43.18 -11.86 10.60
C ILE A 197 43.88 -11.54 11.91
N PRO A 198 44.86 -12.33 12.38
CA PRO A 198 45.65 -12.04 13.55
C PRO A 198 46.44 -10.73 13.43
N ASP A 199 46.55 -9.98 14.51
CA ASP A 199 47.26 -8.68 14.54
C ASP A 199 48.73 -8.84 14.12
N SER A 200 49.38 -9.95 14.50
CA SER A 200 50.75 -10.28 14.09
C SER A 200 50.98 -10.38 12.59
N ILE A 201 49.92 -10.58 11.82
CA ILE A 201 49.94 -10.64 10.35
C ILE A 201 49.46 -9.30 9.77
N LEU A 202 48.34 -8.77 10.31
CA LEU A 202 47.72 -7.55 9.83
C LEU A 202 48.63 -6.32 9.97
N PHE A 203 49.33 -6.22 11.11
CA PHE A 203 50.24 -5.10 11.42
C PHE A 203 51.72 -5.45 11.30
N LYS A 204 52.08 -6.56 10.62
CA LYS A 204 53.48 -6.94 10.44
C LYS A 204 54.25 -5.88 9.69
N PRO A 205 55.31 -5.30 10.27
CA PRO A 205 56.16 -4.40 9.53
C PRO A 205 56.94 -5.15 8.49
N GLY A 206 56.81 -4.78 7.20
CA GLY A 206 57.53 -5.39 6.09
C GLY A 206 56.70 -6.42 5.31
N LYS A 207 57.39 -7.24 4.54
CA LYS A 207 56.73 -8.25 3.66
C LYS A 207 56.20 -9.44 4.45
N LEU A 208 55.04 -9.92 4.09
CA LEU A 208 54.49 -11.20 4.58
C LEU A 208 55.24 -12.35 3.95
N ASP A 209 55.48 -13.42 4.73
CA ASP A 209 55.91 -14.70 4.17
C ASP A 209 54.77 -15.42 3.43
N PRO A 210 55.04 -16.47 2.64
CA PRO A 210 54.01 -17.13 1.84
C PRO A 210 52.79 -17.60 2.64
N ASP A 211 53.02 -18.18 3.83
CA ASP A 211 51.92 -18.71 4.68
C ASP A 211 51.07 -17.58 5.26
N GLN A 212 51.71 -16.51 5.70
CA GLN A 212 51.02 -15.28 6.19
C GLN A 212 50.25 -14.60 5.07
N TYR A 213 50.83 -14.55 3.86
CA TYR A 213 50.14 -13.99 2.68
C TYR A 213 48.91 -14.81 2.30
N ASP A 214 48.98 -16.13 2.37
CA ASP A 214 47.83 -16.99 2.14
C ASP A 214 46.78 -16.84 3.21
N MET A 215 47.18 -16.63 4.46
CA MET A 215 46.23 -16.29 5.54
C MET A 215 45.57 -14.94 5.30
N MET A 216 46.32 -13.93 4.87
CA MET A 216 45.77 -12.61 4.50
C MET A 216 44.75 -12.73 3.38
N LYS A 217 45.02 -13.49 2.31
CA LYS A 217 44.06 -13.70 1.18
C LYS A 217 42.74 -14.33 1.63
N ARG A 218 42.71 -15.07 2.70
CA ARG A 218 41.47 -15.70 3.24
C ARG A 218 40.43 -14.73 3.72
N HIS A 219 40.75 -13.42 3.94
CA HIS A 219 39.76 -12.42 4.32
C HIS A 219 38.62 -12.31 3.27
N CYS A 220 38.97 -12.39 1.95
CA CYS A 220 37.99 -12.37 0.89
C CYS A 220 37.05 -13.59 0.92
N ALA A 221 37.61 -14.81 1.15
CA ALA A 221 36.81 -16.03 1.22
C ALA A 221 35.93 -16.11 2.48
N ARG A 222 36.38 -15.55 3.60
CA ARG A 222 35.59 -15.46 4.85
C ARG A 222 34.38 -14.53 4.71
N SER A 223 34.49 -13.47 3.92
CA SER A 223 33.38 -12.60 3.58
C SER A 223 32.30 -13.33 2.77
N LEU A 224 32.70 -14.25 1.87
CA LEU A 224 31.79 -15.02 1.00
C LEU A 224 31.12 -16.21 1.71
N ASN A 225 31.81 -16.93 2.61
CA ASN A 225 31.27 -18.15 3.23
C ASN A 225 30.17 -17.90 4.28
N ARG A 226 30.09 -16.72 4.87
CA ARG A 226 28.96 -16.33 5.73
C ARG A 226 27.68 -16.12 4.93
N SER A 227 27.77 -15.70 3.67
CA SER A 227 26.61 -15.51 2.80
C SER A 227 26.04 -16.84 2.27
N ARG A 228 26.89 -17.83 1.95
CA ARG A 228 26.44 -19.13 1.43
C ARG A 228 25.73 -20.03 2.46
N LYS A 229 26.06 -19.96 3.74
CA LYS A 229 25.39 -20.77 4.79
C LYS A 229 23.95 -20.32 5.10
N ARG A 230 23.53 -19.13 4.66
CA ARG A 230 22.16 -18.63 4.86
C ARG A 230 21.19 -18.95 3.70
N ILE A 231 21.69 -19.28 2.51
CA ILE A 231 20.86 -19.52 1.31
C ILE A 231 20.53 -21.01 1.13
N GLY A 232 21.16 -21.90 1.89
CA GLY A 232 21.03 -23.36 1.73
C GLY A 232 20.08 -24.04 2.74
N LYS A 233 19.19 -23.31 3.43
CA LYS A 233 18.14 -23.88 4.29
C LYS A 233 16.85 -23.08 4.09
N SER A 234 16.17 -23.31 2.98
CA SER A 234 14.75 -23.06 2.76
C SER A 234 14.24 -24.17 1.88
#